data_a40bdd566997d911ed08ed43592206ef
#
_entry.id   a40bdd566997d911ed08ed43592206ef
#
_cell.length_a   1.000
_cell.length_b   1.000
_cell.length_c   1.000
_cell.angle_alpha   90.00
_cell.angle_beta   90.00
_cell.angle_gamma   90.00
#
_symmetry.space_group_name_H-M   'P 1'
#
loop_
_entity.id
_entity.type
_entity.pdbx_description
1 polymer ?
#
loop_
_entity_poly.entity_id
_entity_poly.type
_entity_poly.pdbx_seq_one_letter_code
_entity_poly.pdbx_strand_id
1 'polypeptide(L)'
;VENAVSVMSELTNMAVVAKSSMPSFSVITRVEVIPAGRRVYALLMITSSGTIKNKICRIEFDLTNEQIAFFEQFINDNLQGLNIEMLTQDRLTELAVALGSYMVSLSPLLNAVYELSAELGQVNVNLRGEQNLLQNDLLRADEVVRLLTHKNELDTLLSSAFDGISVVFGQEEGSFAVTNSSMILSPLMARKKQIGSFGVIGPIRVDYASVIPHIQYIT
;
A
#
# COMPACT_ATOMS: atom_id res chain seq x y z
N VAL A 1 -12.29 -2.72 0.98
CA VAL A 1 -11.50 -3.49 0.00
C VAL A 1 -11.25 -4.91 0.48
N GLU A 2 -10.68 -5.12 1.69
CA GLU A 2 -10.38 -6.47 2.21
C GLU A 2 -11.57 -7.42 2.23
N ASN A 3 -12.72 -6.98 2.75
CA ASN A 3 -13.93 -7.79 2.78
C ASN A 3 -14.41 -8.17 1.37
N ALA A 4 -14.30 -7.26 0.40
CA ALA A 4 -14.67 -7.54 -0.99
C ALA A 4 -13.75 -8.59 -1.63
N VAL A 5 -12.45 -8.52 -1.36
CA VAL A 5 -11.45 -9.49 -1.84
C VAL A 5 -11.73 -10.89 -1.27
N SER A 6 -12.04 -10.99 0.02
CA SER A 6 -12.37 -12.29 0.66
C SER A 6 -13.65 -12.89 0.09
N VAL A 7 -14.73 -12.12 0.03
CA VAL A 7 -16.03 -12.58 -0.50
C VAL A 7 -15.89 -13.03 -1.96
N MET A 8 -15.18 -12.27 -2.80
CA MET A 8 -14.96 -12.66 -4.19
C MET A 8 -14.15 -13.93 -4.32
N SER A 9 -13.11 -14.10 -3.51
CA SER A 9 -12.30 -15.32 -3.53
C SER A 9 -13.13 -16.55 -3.15
N GLU A 10 -14.02 -16.43 -2.18
CA GLU A 10 -14.96 -17.49 -1.79
C GLU A 10 -15.99 -17.79 -2.89
N LEU A 11 -16.58 -16.76 -3.49
CA LEU A 11 -17.61 -16.92 -4.53
C LEU A 11 -17.05 -17.51 -5.84
N THR A 12 -15.84 -17.12 -6.21
CA THR A 12 -15.23 -17.55 -7.48
C THR A 12 -14.36 -18.78 -7.36
N ASN A 13 -13.98 -19.14 -6.13
CA ASN A 13 -12.95 -20.16 -5.85
C ASN A 13 -11.64 -19.88 -6.58
N MET A 14 -11.28 -18.60 -6.70
CA MET A 14 -10.05 -18.11 -7.36
C MET A 14 -9.25 -17.23 -6.42
N ALA A 15 -8.01 -16.92 -6.81
CA ALA A 15 -7.26 -15.90 -6.11
C ALA A 15 -7.72 -14.52 -6.55
N VAL A 16 -7.90 -13.65 -5.58
CA VAL A 16 -8.36 -12.28 -5.79
C VAL A 16 -7.34 -11.33 -5.21
N VAL A 17 -6.93 -10.39 -6.02
CA VAL A 17 -5.97 -9.36 -5.65
C VAL A 17 -6.60 -7.99 -5.82
N ALA A 18 -6.38 -7.12 -4.86
CA ALA A 18 -6.80 -5.73 -4.97
C ALA A 18 -5.68 -4.80 -4.53
N LYS A 19 -5.47 -3.78 -5.33
CA LYS A 19 -4.59 -2.67 -5.07
C LYS A 19 -5.46 -1.47 -4.71
N SER A 20 -5.34 -0.96 -3.49
CA SER A 20 -5.87 0.36 -3.18
C SER A 20 -4.78 1.39 -3.48
N SER A 21 -5.01 2.25 -4.44
CA SER A 21 -4.18 3.43 -4.58
C SER A 21 -4.64 4.45 -3.54
N MET A 22 -3.69 4.94 -2.74
CA MET A 22 -3.96 6.21 -2.06
C MET A 22 -4.34 7.26 -3.11
N PRO A 23 -5.27 8.16 -2.81
CA PRO A 23 -5.50 9.28 -3.69
C PRO A 23 -4.15 9.97 -3.95
N SER A 24 -3.79 10.15 -5.23
CA SER A 24 -2.54 10.80 -5.68
C SER A 24 -2.34 12.23 -5.13
N PHE A 25 -3.25 12.70 -4.27
CA PHE A 25 -3.27 13.98 -3.59
C PHE A 25 -3.38 13.83 -2.07
N SER A 26 -2.99 12.69 -1.50
CA SER A 26 -2.97 12.56 -0.05
C SER A 26 -1.83 13.40 0.51
N VAL A 27 -2.18 14.43 1.29
CA VAL A 27 -1.22 15.30 1.94
C VAL A 27 -1.15 15.00 3.43
N ILE A 28 0.01 15.24 4.02
CA ILE A 28 0.19 15.17 5.47
C ILE A 28 -0.61 16.32 6.10
N THR A 29 -1.54 15.99 6.97
CA THR A 29 -2.32 17.00 7.70
C THR A 29 -1.76 17.28 9.08
N ARG A 30 -1.20 16.24 9.73
CA ARG A 30 -0.65 16.38 11.08
C ARG A 30 0.32 15.25 11.40
N VAL A 31 1.35 15.59 12.18
CA VAL A 31 2.26 14.67 12.85
C VAL A 31 2.21 14.94 14.34
N GLU A 32 2.07 13.90 15.16
CA GLU A 32 2.03 13.98 16.62
C GLU A 32 3.03 13.00 17.23
N VAL A 33 3.59 13.35 18.38
CA VAL A 33 4.52 12.50 19.15
C VAL A 33 3.95 12.28 20.55
N ILE A 34 3.59 11.04 20.85
CA ILE A 34 2.98 10.67 22.13
C ILE A 34 4.00 9.90 22.97
N PRO A 35 4.35 10.34 24.16
CA PRO A 35 5.13 9.53 25.09
C PRO A 35 4.39 8.23 25.43
N ALA A 36 5.00 7.09 25.12
CA ALA A 36 4.42 5.76 25.33
C ALA A 36 5.11 4.97 26.46
N GLY A 37 6.16 5.52 27.04
CA GLY A 37 6.92 4.90 28.12
C GLY A 37 8.30 5.54 28.24
N ARG A 38 9.14 4.99 29.13
CA ARG A 38 10.49 5.48 29.30
C ARG A 38 11.30 5.29 28.02
N ARG A 39 11.76 6.39 27.42
CA ARG A 39 12.51 6.43 26.14
C ARG A 39 11.75 5.82 24.96
N VAL A 40 10.43 5.74 25.06
CA VAL A 40 9.56 5.18 24.03
C VAL A 40 8.51 6.21 23.64
N TYR A 41 8.42 6.49 22.35
CA TYR A 41 7.51 7.49 21.79
C TYR A 41 6.73 6.87 20.62
N ALA A 42 5.44 7.13 20.56
CA ALA A 42 4.61 6.80 19.42
C ALA A 42 4.50 8.05 18.51
N LEU A 43 5.01 7.95 17.29
CA LEU A 43 4.84 8.97 16.27
C LEU A 43 3.63 8.61 15.42
N LEU A 44 2.67 9.54 15.30
CA LEU A 44 1.48 9.40 14.49
C LEU A 44 1.55 10.34 13.30
N MET A 45 1.20 9.84 12.13
CA MET A 45 1.05 10.67 10.92
C MET A 45 -0.38 10.53 10.39
N ILE A 46 -1.05 11.66 10.21
CA ILE A 46 -2.43 11.79 9.75
C ILE A 46 -2.43 12.44 8.37
N THR A 47 -3.23 11.89 7.46
CA THR A 47 -3.32 12.38 6.09
C THR A 47 -4.71 12.95 5.78
N SER A 48 -4.80 13.74 4.72
CA SER A 48 -6.08 14.31 4.23
C SER A 48 -7.09 13.25 3.78
N SER A 49 -6.65 12.03 3.50
CA SER A 49 -7.53 10.89 3.22
C SER A 49 -8.15 10.27 4.48
N GLY A 50 -7.78 10.76 5.68
CA GLY A 50 -8.19 10.18 6.96
C GLY A 50 -7.38 8.96 7.37
N THR A 51 -6.33 8.60 6.64
CA THR A 51 -5.43 7.50 7.03
C THR A 51 -4.55 7.94 8.18
N ILE A 52 -4.46 7.11 9.21
CA ILE A 52 -3.58 7.30 10.36
C ILE A 52 -2.58 6.14 10.38
N LYS A 53 -1.31 6.47 10.38
CA LYS A 53 -0.22 5.52 10.59
C LYS A 53 0.55 5.89 11.84
N ASN A 54 1.09 4.90 12.51
CA ASN A 54 1.90 5.11 13.70
C ASN A 54 3.19 4.28 13.66
N LYS A 55 4.20 4.78 14.36
CA LYS A 55 5.46 4.07 14.56
C LYS A 55 5.97 4.28 15.97
N ILE A 56 6.44 3.21 16.58
CA ILE A 56 7.08 3.27 17.90
C ILE A 56 8.57 3.53 17.71
N CYS A 57 9.05 4.61 18.32
CA CYS A 57 10.43 5.04 18.32
C CYS A 57 11.04 4.82 19.70
N ARG A 58 12.24 4.27 19.75
CA ARG A 58 13.07 4.22 20.95
C ARG A 58 14.21 5.21 20.81
N ILE A 59 14.42 6.01 21.85
CA ILE A 59 15.45 7.04 21.89
C ILE A 59 16.38 6.74 23.08
N GLU A 60 17.65 7.08 22.99
CA GLU A 60 18.65 6.75 24.01
C GLU A 60 18.41 7.47 25.35
N PHE A 61 17.73 8.61 25.32
CA PHE A 61 17.40 9.43 26.50
C PHE A 61 15.95 9.87 26.48
N ASP A 62 15.44 10.28 27.62
CA ASP A 62 14.08 10.82 27.73
C ASP A 62 14.03 12.24 27.12
N LEU A 63 13.10 12.51 26.25
CA LEU A 63 12.84 13.84 25.71
C LEU A 63 12.04 14.66 26.73
N THR A 64 12.36 15.94 26.83
CA THR A 64 11.54 16.88 27.58
C THR A 64 10.27 17.24 26.81
N ASN A 65 9.24 17.69 27.51
CA ASN A 65 8.01 18.16 26.86
C ASN A 65 8.28 19.31 25.86
N GLU A 66 9.27 20.15 26.14
CA GLU A 66 9.69 21.24 25.27
C GLU A 66 10.32 20.71 23.97
N GLN A 67 11.13 19.66 24.05
CA GLN A 67 11.73 19.02 22.88
C GLN A 67 10.67 18.34 22.01
N ILE A 68 9.68 17.69 22.63
CA ILE A 68 8.55 17.08 21.92
C ILE A 68 7.74 18.16 21.21
N ALA A 69 7.33 19.21 21.92
CA ALA A 69 6.57 20.32 21.36
C ALA A 69 7.32 21.04 20.23
N PHE A 70 8.61 21.26 20.40
CA PHE A 70 9.48 21.82 19.37
C PHE A 70 9.49 20.94 18.10
N PHE A 71 9.68 19.63 18.27
CA PHE A 71 9.71 18.72 17.13
C PHE A 71 8.36 18.68 16.42
N GLU A 72 7.25 18.59 17.16
CA GLU A 72 5.90 18.59 16.56
C GLU A 72 5.65 19.87 15.76
N GLN A 73 5.96 21.04 16.33
CA GLN A 73 5.81 22.30 15.63
C GLN A 73 6.69 22.35 14.39
N PHE A 74 7.98 22.03 14.53
CA PHE A 74 8.94 22.03 13.42
C PHE A 74 8.49 21.13 12.28
N ILE A 75 8.07 19.89 12.60
CA ILE A 75 7.68 18.92 11.58
C ILE A 75 6.36 19.33 10.90
N ASN A 76 5.38 19.83 11.65
CA ASN A 76 4.12 20.28 11.08
C ASN A 76 4.30 21.53 10.21
N ASP A 77 5.12 22.50 10.62
CA ASP A 77 5.42 23.69 9.84
C ASP A 77 6.06 23.37 8.48
N ASN A 78 6.84 22.26 8.41
CA ASN A 78 7.54 21.83 7.19
C ASN A 78 6.77 20.82 6.33
N LEU A 79 5.89 20.01 6.93
CA LEU A 79 5.25 18.89 6.24
C LEU A 79 3.74 19.04 6.05
N GLN A 80 3.07 19.91 6.81
CA GLN A 80 1.63 20.09 6.67
C GLN A 80 1.29 20.60 5.26
N GLY A 81 0.38 19.90 4.58
CA GLY A 81 0.00 20.19 3.20
C GLY A 81 0.95 19.59 2.16
N LEU A 82 2.07 18.99 2.57
CA LEU A 82 2.99 18.31 1.64
C LEU A 82 2.39 16.99 1.17
N ASN A 83 2.50 16.70 -0.13
CA ASN A 83 2.20 15.38 -0.66
C ASN A 83 3.21 14.37 -0.11
N ILE A 84 2.73 13.21 0.33
CA ILE A 84 3.56 12.15 0.93
C ILE A 84 4.71 11.74 0.00
N GLU A 85 4.47 11.69 -1.32
CA GLU A 85 5.47 11.33 -2.32
C GLU A 85 6.63 12.35 -2.43
N MET A 86 6.41 13.58 -1.96
CA MET A 86 7.44 14.62 -1.96
C MET A 86 8.38 14.56 -0.75
N LEU A 87 8.11 13.69 0.22
CA LEU A 87 9.03 13.46 1.34
C LEU A 87 10.14 12.49 0.92
N THR A 88 11.06 13.00 0.12
CA THR A 88 12.23 12.27 -0.39
C THR A 88 13.37 12.24 0.64
N GLN A 89 14.38 11.42 0.38
CA GLN A 89 15.61 11.37 1.19
C GLN A 89 16.34 12.72 1.23
N ASP A 90 16.33 13.47 0.13
CA ASP A 90 16.94 14.81 0.07
C ASP A 90 16.20 15.78 0.99
N ARG A 91 14.86 15.74 0.97
CA ARG A 91 14.04 16.55 1.87
C ARG A 91 14.26 16.19 3.34
N LEU A 92 14.43 14.90 3.64
CA LEU A 92 14.78 14.46 4.99
C LEU A 92 16.12 15.04 5.45
N THR A 93 17.10 15.06 4.55
CA THR A 93 18.44 15.61 4.82
C THR A 93 18.38 17.12 5.09
N GLU A 94 17.59 17.87 4.31
CA GLU A 94 17.32 19.29 4.56
C GLU A 94 16.71 19.54 5.96
N LEU A 95 15.69 18.73 6.31
CA LEU A 95 15.06 18.82 7.64
C LEU A 95 16.04 18.46 8.76
N ALA A 96 16.90 17.46 8.57
CA ALA A 96 17.93 17.10 9.55
C ALA A 96 18.92 18.24 9.78
N VAL A 97 19.36 18.92 8.72
CA VAL A 97 20.23 20.10 8.82
C VAL A 97 19.50 21.25 9.54
N ALA A 98 18.21 21.46 9.23
CA ALA A 98 17.41 22.52 9.84
C ALA A 98 17.14 22.29 11.34
N LEU A 99 17.16 21.04 11.84
CA LEU A 99 17.09 20.72 13.27
C LEU A 99 18.32 21.24 14.04
N GLY A 100 19.45 21.46 13.37
CA GLY A 100 20.66 22.02 13.97
C GLY A 100 21.15 21.24 15.18
N SER A 101 21.29 21.92 16.33
CA SER A 101 21.78 21.30 17.58
C SER A 101 20.84 20.22 18.15
N TYR A 102 19.58 20.20 17.77
CA TYR A 102 18.60 19.18 18.18
C TYR A 102 18.67 17.90 17.33
N MET A 103 19.46 17.90 16.24
CA MET A 103 19.55 16.76 15.31
C MET A 103 19.89 15.45 16.01
N VAL A 104 20.85 15.46 16.93
CA VAL A 104 21.30 14.24 17.64
C VAL A 104 20.17 13.61 18.46
N SER A 105 19.36 14.44 19.12
CA SER A 105 18.27 13.96 19.99
C SER A 105 17.00 13.61 19.22
N LEU A 106 16.71 14.29 18.12
CA LEU A 106 15.44 14.19 17.40
C LEU A 106 15.53 13.41 16.10
N SER A 107 16.72 13.04 15.63
CA SER A 107 16.91 12.27 14.40
C SER A 107 16.14 10.93 14.39
N PRO A 108 15.99 10.18 15.50
CA PRO A 108 15.18 8.97 15.44
C PRO A 108 13.69 9.24 15.12
N LEU A 109 13.16 10.36 15.62
CA LEU A 109 11.79 10.78 15.28
C LEU A 109 11.69 11.23 13.82
N LEU A 110 12.69 11.94 13.30
CA LEU A 110 12.72 12.36 11.90
C LEU A 110 12.80 11.15 10.96
N ASN A 111 13.62 10.16 11.29
CA ASN A 111 13.68 8.90 10.54
C ASN A 111 12.33 8.16 10.56
N ALA A 112 11.65 8.14 11.69
CA ALA A 112 10.32 7.53 11.80
C ALA A 112 9.28 8.26 10.94
N VAL A 113 9.34 9.58 10.81
CA VAL A 113 8.50 10.36 9.87
C VAL A 113 8.73 9.89 8.44
N TYR A 114 9.99 9.73 8.02
CA TYR A 114 10.34 9.25 6.69
C TYR A 114 9.84 7.82 6.43
N GLU A 115 10.08 6.91 7.37
CA GLU A 115 9.62 5.52 7.26
C GLU A 115 8.09 5.42 7.18
N LEU A 116 7.37 6.21 7.99
CA LEU A 116 5.90 6.28 7.91
C LEU A 116 5.43 6.83 6.56
N SER A 117 6.10 7.84 6.02
CA SER A 117 5.75 8.36 4.70
C SER A 117 5.99 7.33 3.61
N ALA A 118 7.09 6.58 3.67
CA ALA A 118 7.38 5.49 2.76
C ALA A 118 6.32 4.36 2.86
N GLU A 119 5.91 4.00 4.07
CA GLU A 119 4.84 3.02 4.28
C GLU A 119 3.48 3.53 3.78
N LEU A 120 3.19 4.82 3.90
CA LEU A 120 1.98 5.44 3.37
C LEU A 120 2.00 5.54 1.84
N GLY A 121 3.17 5.74 1.25
CA GLY A 121 3.37 5.72 -0.19
C GLY A 121 3.35 4.32 -0.80
N GLN A 122 3.52 3.27 0.02
CA GLN A 122 3.43 1.90 -0.47
C GLN A 122 2.00 1.55 -0.85
N VAL A 123 1.89 1.00 -2.04
CA VAL A 123 0.62 0.48 -2.53
C VAL A 123 0.27 -0.79 -1.76
N ASN A 124 -0.85 -0.77 -1.06
CA ASN A 124 -1.35 -1.95 -0.38
C ASN A 124 -1.97 -2.91 -1.40
N VAL A 125 -1.26 -3.99 -1.69
CA VAL A 125 -1.80 -5.11 -2.46
C VAL A 125 -2.35 -6.14 -1.47
N ASN A 126 -3.65 -6.29 -1.46
CA ASN A 126 -4.36 -7.32 -0.69
C ASN A 126 -4.63 -8.51 -1.61
N LEU A 127 -4.20 -9.69 -1.19
CA LEU A 127 -4.38 -10.94 -1.92
C LEU A 127 -5.11 -11.93 -1.00
N ARG A 128 -6.05 -12.69 -1.56
CA ARG A 128 -6.77 -13.80 -0.91
C ARG A 128 -6.98 -14.91 -1.92
N GLY A 129 -7.12 -16.14 -1.41
CA GLY A 129 -7.39 -17.31 -2.23
C GLY A 129 -6.16 -17.87 -2.94
N GLU A 130 -4.97 -17.63 -2.41
CA GLU A 130 -3.71 -18.18 -2.93
C GLU A 130 -3.77 -19.71 -3.00
N GLN A 131 -4.45 -20.32 -2.02
CA GLN A 131 -4.64 -21.77 -1.97
C GLN A 131 -5.41 -22.31 -3.18
N ASN A 132 -6.36 -21.54 -3.71
CA ASN A 132 -7.14 -21.93 -4.87
C ASN A 132 -6.27 -22.06 -6.13
N LEU A 133 -5.24 -21.20 -6.26
CA LEU A 133 -4.28 -21.31 -7.36
C LEU A 133 -3.34 -22.52 -7.17
N LEU A 134 -2.84 -22.73 -5.95
CA LEU A 134 -1.91 -23.81 -5.65
C LEU A 134 -2.55 -25.20 -5.73
N GLN A 135 -3.86 -25.31 -5.51
CA GLN A 135 -4.63 -26.54 -5.60
C GLN A 135 -5.15 -26.83 -7.01
N ASN A 136 -4.94 -25.90 -7.96
CA ASN A 136 -5.43 -26.07 -9.30
C ASN A 136 -4.44 -26.87 -10.17
N ASP A 137 -4.82 -28.07 -10.57
CA ASP A 137 -3.99 -28.99 -11.36
C ASP A 137 -3.58 -28.47 -12.75
N LEU A 138 -4.26 -27.41 -13.25
CA LEU A 138 -3.96 -26.81 -14.55
C LEU A 138 -2.83 -25.79 -14.48
N LEU A 139 -2.48 -25.33 -13.27
CA LEU A 139 -1.45 -24.31 -13.03
C LEU A 139 -0.17 -24.95 -12.50
N ARG A 140 0.95 -24.38 -12.89
CA ARG A 140 2.26 -24.81 -12.36
C ARG A 140 2.52 -24.16 -11.00
N ALA A 141 2.66 -24.96 -9.97
CA ALA A 141 2.85 -24.48 -8.61
C ALA A 141 4.10 -23.60 -8.44
N ASP A 142 5.20 -23.89 -9.15
CA ASP A 142 6.43 -23.10 -9.14
C ASP A 142 6.21 -21.67 -9.69
N GLU A 143 5.45 -21.54 -10.78
CA GLU A 143 5.09 -20.24 -11.37
C GLU A 143 4.14 -19.45 -10.47
N VAL A 144 3.15 -20.14 -9.87
CA VAL A 144 2.22 -19.53 -8.91
C VAL A 144 2.97 -18.99 -7.69
N VAL A 145 3.86 -19.79 -7.08
CA VAL A 145 4.68 -19.37 -5.93
C VAL A 145 5.54 -18.17 -6.30
N ARG A 146 6.15 -18.16 -7.49
CA ARG A 146 6.94 -17.03 -7.98
C ARG A 146 6.09 -15.75 -8.06
N LEU A 147 4.92 -15.82 -8.69
CA LEU A 147 3.99 -14.67 -8.79
C LEU A 147 3.59 -14.12 -7.42
N LEU A 148 3.24 -15.01 -6.48
CA LEU A 148 2.82 -14.63 -5.12
C LEU A 148 3.95 -14.01 -4.30
N THR A 149 5.19 -14.42 -4.58
CA THR A 149 6.39 -13.90 -3.91
C THR A 149 6.81 -12.53 -4.47
N HIS A 150 6.64 -12.31 -5.78
CA HIS A 150 7.03 -11.08 -6.47
C HIS A 150 5.85 -10.08 -6.55
N LYS A 151 5.52 -9.48 -5.42
CA LYS A 151 4.41 -8.50 -5.33
C LYS A 151 4.51 -7.33 -6.31
N ASN A 152 5.72 -7.00 -6.76
CA ASN A 152 5.94 -5.95 -7.76
C ASN A 152 5.35 -6.30 -9.14
N GLU A 153 5.33 -7.58 -9.52
CA GLU A 153 4.71 -8.03 -10.76
C GLU A 153 3.18 -7.84 -10.69
N LEU A 154 2.57 -8.24 -9.57
CA LEU A 154 1.14 -8.00 -9.31
C LEU A 154 0.81 -6.51 -9.28
N ASP A 155 1.68 -5.69 -8.70
CA ASP A 155 1.50 -4.24 -8.68
C ASP A 155 1.51 -3.64 -10.08
N THR A 156 2.43 -4.07 -10.94
CA THR A 156 2.53 -3.63 -12.33
C THR A 156 1.28 -4.02 -13.14
N LEU A 157 0.81 -5.26 -12.99
CA LEU A 157 -0.40 -5.75 -13.64
C LEU A 157 -1.65 -4.98 -13.21
N LEU A 158 -1.81 -4.77 -11.90
CA LEU A 158 -2.93 -4.01 -11.35
C LEU A 158 -2.88 -2.52 -11.77
N SER A 159 -1.69 -2.00 -12.01
CA SER A 159 -1.51 -0.62 -12.50
C SER A 159 -1.93 -0.45 -13.95
N SER A 160 -2.04 -1.53 -14.74
CA SER A 160 -2.49 -1.48 -16.12
C SER A 160 -4.02 -1.46 -16.27
N ALA A 161 -4.77 -1.58 -15.18
CA ALA A 161 -6.24 -1.52 -15.19
C ALA A 161 -6.74 -0.07 -15.21
N PHE A 162 -6.85 0.52 -16.40
CA PHE A 162 -7.26 1.93 -16.56
C PHE A 162 -8.72 2.10 -17.06
N ASP A 163 -9.12 1.34 -18.05
CA ASP A 163 -10.42 1.53 -18.71
C ASP A 163 -11.22 0.22 -18.72
N GLY A 164 -12.17 0.09 -17.78
CA GLY A 164 -13.07 -1.03 -17.73
C GLY A 164 -12.41 -2.36 -17.40
N ILE A 165 -13.10 -3.45 -17.73
CA ILE A 165 -12.61 -4.81 -17.47
C ILE A 165 -11.71 -5.25 -18.62
N SER A 166 -10.51 -5.72 -18.28
CA SER A 166 -9.55 -6.32 -19.20
C SER A 166 -9.16 -7.73 -18.74
N VAL A 167 -8.74 -8.57 -19.68
CA VAL A 167 -8.28 -9.93 -19.40
C VAL A 167 -6.87 -10.07 -19.94
N VAL A 168 -5.96 -10.47 -19.06
CA VAL A 168 -4.57 -10.77 -19.38
C VAL A 168 -4.36 -12.28 -19.27
N PHE A 169 -3.76 -12.88 -20.28
CA PHE A 169 -3.43 -14.30 -20.30
C PHE A 169 -1.98 -14.53 -19.90
N GLY A 170 -1.77 -15.57 -19.09
CA GLY A 170 -0.43 -15.97 -18.67
C GLY A 170 0.37 -16.56 -19.85
N GLN A 171 1.63 -16.13 -19.95
CA GLN A 171 2.59 -16.58 -20.97
C GLN A 171 3.89 -16.99 -20.30
N GLU A 172 4.68 -17.84 -20.94
CA GLU A 172 5.99 -18.29 -20.41
C GLU A 172 6.96 -17.12 -20.24
N GLU A 173 6.87 -16.13 -21.13
CA GLU A 173 7.67 -14.90 -21.05
C GLU A 173 6.73 -13.68 -21.06
N GLY A 174 6.86 -12.79 -20.10
CA GLY A 174 6.06 -11.57 -20.02
C GLY A 174 5.82 -11.08 -18.60
N SER A 175 5.01 -10.06 -18.47
CA SER A 175 4.64 -9.43 -17.18
C SER A 175 3.72 -10.29 -16.32
N PHE A 176 3.11 -11.33 -16.88
CA PHE A 176 2.26 -12.29 -16.16
C PHE A 176 2.67 -13.72 -16.54
N ALA A 177 3.68 -14.22 -15.87
CA ALA A 177 4.33 -15.48 -16.19
C ALA A 177 3.76 -16.66 -15.38
N VAL A 178 2.45 -16.89 -15.45
CA VAL A 178 1.79 -18.10 -14.96
C VAL A 178 1.06 -18.76 -16.14
N THR A 179 1.66 -19.80 -16.68
CA THR A 179 1.17 -20.53 -17.86
C THR A 179 -0.21 -21.14 -17.59
N ASN A 180 -1.07 -21.17 -18.60
CA ASN A 180 -2.46 -21.65 -18.53
C ASN A 180 -3.36 -20.89 -17.54
N SER A 181 -2.98 -19.68 -17.15
CA SER A 181 -3.78 -18.82 -16.29
C SER A 181 -4.36 -17.62 -17.05
N SER A 182 -5.31 -16.97 -16.43
CA SER A 182 -5.81 -15.66 -16.83
C SER A 182 -6.00 -14.78 -15.60
N MET A 183 -5.84 -13.48 -15.81
CA MET A 183 -6.14 -12.46 -14.81
C MET A 183 -7.17 -11.49 -15.39
N ILE A 184 -8.31 -11.39 -14.72
CA ILE A 184 -9.36 -10.42 -15.05
C ILE A 184 -9.11 -9.19 -14.22
N LEU A 185 -8.86 -8.06 -14.86
CA LEU A 185 -8.54 -6.78 -14.22
C LEU A 185 -9.69 -5.82 -14.34
N SER A 186 -9.94 -5.04 -13.30
CA SER A 186 -10.92 -3.96 -13.29
C SER A 186 -10.46 -2.80 -12.41
N PRO A 187 -10.69 -1.54 -12.82
CA PRO A 187 -10.48 -0.41 -11.93
C PRO A 187 -11.50 -0.44 -10.79
N LEU A 188 -11.08 -0.13 -9.58
CA LEU A 188 -11.95 0.14 -8.44
C LEU A 188 -12.37 1.59 -8.46
N MET A 189 -13.67 1.84 -8.55
CA MET A 189 -14.22 3.18 -8.64
C MET A 189 -14.97 3.57 -7.37
N ALA A 190 -14.76 4.79 -6.89
CA ALA A 190 -15.61 5.40 -5.87
C ALA A 190 -15.98 6.83 -6.28
N ARG A 191 -17.27 7.14 -6.33
CA ARG A 191 -17.77 8.48 -6.69
C ARG A 191 -17.16 9.02 -7.99
N LYS A 192 -17.04 8.17 -9.03
CA LYS A 192 -16.44 8.46 -10.34
C LYS A 192 -14.92 8.71 -10.34
N LYS A 193 -14.23 8.38 -9.26
CA LYS A 193 -12.77 8.46 -9.16
C LYS A 193 -12.21 7.06 -8.98
N GLN A 194 -11.14 6.73 -9.69
CA GLN A 194 -10.43 5.48 -9.46
C GLN A 194 -9.69 5.55 -8.13
N ILE A 195 -10.01 4.59 -7.25
CA ILE A 195 -9.41 4.44 -5.93
C ILE A 195 -8.50 3.22 -5.81
N GLY A 196 -8.37 2.49 -6.90
CA GLY A 196 -7.54 1.29 -6.93
C GLY A 196 -7.80 0.44 -8.16
N SER A 197 -7.35 -0.79 -8.07
CA SER A 197 -7.55 -1.82 -9.09
C SER A 197 -7.86 -3.15 -8.42
N PHE A 198 -8.58 -3.98 -9.14
CA PHE A 198 -9.03 -5.29 -8.70
C PHE A 198 -8.68 -6.33 -9.75
N GLY A 199 -8.22 -7.49 -9.34
CA GLY A 199 -7.86 -8.58 -10.24
C GLY A 199 -8.32 -9.93 -9.69
N VAL A 200 -8.83 -10.77 -10.56
CA VAL A 200 -9.16 -12.17 -10.28
C VAL A 200 -8.24 -13.05 -11.10
N ILE A 201 -7.50 -13.93 -10.45
CA ILE A 201 -6.52 -14.82 -11.06
C ILE A 201 -7.07 -16.25 -11.00
N GLY A 202 -7.15 -16.92 -12.14
CA GLY A 202 -7.60 -18.29 -12.24
C GLY A 202 -7.04 -19.00 -13.48
N PRO A 203 -7.46 -20.24 -13.75
CA PRO A 203 -7.08 -20.94 -14.96
C PRO A 203 -7.62 -20.24 -16.21
N ILE A 204 -6.99 -20.46 -17.36
CA ILE A 204 -7.40 -19.86 -18.64
C ILE A 204 -8.85 -20.20 -19.04
N ARG A 205 -9.34 -21.34 -18.57
CA ARG A 205 -10.72 -21.83 -18.83
C ARG A 205 -11.68 -21.47 -17.70
N VAL A 206 -11.67 -20.18 -17.31
CA VAL A 206 -12.62 -19.62 -16.33
C VAL A 206 -13.98 -19.41 -17.02
N ASP A 207 -15.06 -19.63 -16.28
CA ASP A 207 -16.38 -19.17 -16.71
C ASP A 207 -16.50 -17.64 -16.57
N TYR A 208 -15.99 -16.94 -17.59
CA TYR A 208 -16.01 -15.48 -17.63
C TYR A 208 -17.41 -14.90 -17.52
N ALA A 209 -18.42 -15.62 -18.04
CA ALA A 209 -19.80 -15.17 -18.00
C ALA A 209 -20.37 -15.10 -16.58
N SER A 210 -19.89 -15.94 -15.68
CA SER A 210 -20.27 -15.89 -14.27
C SER A 210 -19.41 -14.94 -13.44
N VAL A 211 -18.11 -14.84 -13.73
CA VAL A 211 -17.16 -14.06 -12.92
C VAL A 211 -17.24 -12.55 -13.19
N ILE A 212 -17.37 -12.15 -14.47
CA ILE A 212 -17.38 -10.72 -14.85
C ILE A 212 -18.52 -9.93 -14.19
N PRO A 213 -19.77 -10.43 -14.10
CA PRO A 213 -20.84 -9.71 -13.41
C PRO A 213 -20.56 -9.48 -11.91
N HIS A 214 -19.89 -10.44 -11.24
CA HIS A 214 -19.52 -10.27 -9.83
C HIS A 214 -18.45 -9.18 -9.66
N ILE A 215 -17.49 -9.11 -10.59
CA ILE A 215 -16.48 -8.03 -10.60
C ILE A 215 -17.16 -6.68 -10.83
N GLN A 216 -18.07 -6.57 -11.80
CA GLN A 216 -18.80 -5.33 -12.08
C GLN A 216 -19.65 -4.83 -10.91
N TYR A 217 -20.13 -5.75 -10.08
CA TYR A 217 -20.90 -5.38 -8.89
C TYR A 217 -20.04 -4.77 -7.78
N ILE A 218 -18.77 -5.16 -7.70
CA ILE A 218 -17.84 -4.73 -6.65
C ILE A 218 -17.02 -3.49 -7.09
N THR A 219 -16.78 -3.33 -8.36
CA THR A 219 -15.93 -2.27 -8.94
C THR A 219 -16.72 -1.11 -9.49
#